data_7929fa042bd8fea1105f1be6d8ec2af0
#
_entry.id   7929fa042bd8fea1105f1be6d8ec2af0
#
_cell.length_a   1.000
_cell.length_b   1.000
_cell.length_c   1.000
_cell.angle_alpha   90.00
_cell.angle_beta   90.00
_cell.angle_gamma   90.00
#
_symmetry.space_group_name_H-M   'P 1'
#
loop_
_entity.id
_entity.type
_entity.pdbx_description
1 polymer ?
#
loop_
_entity_poly.entity_id
_entity_poly.type
_entity_poly.pdbx_seq_one_letter_code
_entity_poly.pdbx_strand_id
1 'polypeptide(L)'
;SRGLGDVYKRQVSCSDDDDKPDGSVAVSAVAVSPTTATIKVGESTTLSATITPSDATDKTVTWSTSDEKVATVDAGKVTAVAEGSATITVTTKDGGKTATCTVTVSNDAPSSKEVILEGNITADLTINAADKNFMKGFVYVKSGATLTIEAGSVIKGVSVSPGEKAASLIIEPGAKIIAEGTVDKPIVFTSDKEPGKRLTGDWGGLIICGNARVNRTNQPTIEGGPGTLYGNTTSDEFNAESSGKLKYVRIEFAGYPLEPDKEINGLTFGGVGSGTEVEFVQVSFSNDDSYEWFGGTVNAKHLIAYKGWDDDFDTDFGYTGKLQFLLSVRDKNIADTSDSNGFESDNDGDGSSNTPLTKPVFSNVTLIGPFYGKVSDKTQAEVEAKTADAANGAKGGKFQAAMHLRRNTSLNVYNSVFT
;
A
#
# COMPACT_ATOMS: atom_id res chain seq x y z
N SER A 1 46.99 82.55 -5.86
CA SER A 1 47.40 82.30 -4.45
C SER A 1 46.73 81.07 -3.92
N ARG A 2 47.57 80.08 -3.67
CA ARG A 2 47.71 79.20 -2.48
C ARG A 2 46.40 78.56 -2.01
N GLY A 3 46.28 77.26 -1.90
CA GLY A 3 46.96 76.48 -0.91
C GLY A 3 46.75 74.97 -1.11
N LEU A 4 47.72 74.27 -0.70
CA LEU A 4 47.85 72.81 -0.55
C LEU A 4 46.81 72.26 0.49
N GLY A 5 46.22 71.10 0.19
CA GLY A 5 45.46 70.31 1.14
C GLY A 5 45.82 68.84 0.99
N ASP A 6 46.33 68.27 2.04
CA ASP A 6 46.88 66.92 2.18
C ASP A 6 45.97 65.79 1.73
N VAL A 7 46.58 64.88 0.98
CA VAL A 7 46.01 63.52 0.65
C VAL A 7 46.37 62.56 1.77
N TYR A 8 45.41 62.27 2.63
CA TYR A 8 45.49 61.12 3.54
C TYR A 8 45.26 59.82 2.79
N LYS A 9 46.34 59.07 2.58
CA LYS A 9 46.27 57.64 2.21
C LYS A 9 45.76 56.85 3.42
N ARG A 10 44.53 56.34 3.35
CA ARG A 10 44.13 55.20 4.19
C ARG A 10 44.69 53.94 3.57
N GLN A 11 45.62 53.31 4.25
CA GLN A 11 45.96 51.90 4.05
C GLN A 11 44.78 51.07 4.53
N VAL A 12 44.14 50.35 3.60
CA VAL A 12 43.26 49.23 3.94
C VAL A 12 44.16 48.03 4.10
N SER A 13 44.23 47.53 5.30
CA SER A 13 44.82 46.21 5.60
C SER A 13 43.94 45.17 4.95
N CYS A 14 44.42 44.51 3.91
CA CYS A 14 43.88 43.22 3.47
C CYS A 14 44.30 42.20 4.53
N SER A 15 43.33 41.65 5.24
CA SER A 15 43.49 40.38 5.90
C SER A 15 43.40 39.30 4.80
N ASP A 16 44.50 38.58 4.63
CA ASP A 16 44.55 37.37 3.79
C ASP A 16 43.64 36.31 4.43
N ASP A 17 42.47 36.13 3.85
CA ASP A 17 41.60 34.99 4.09
C ASP A 17 40.96 34.66 2.75
N ASP A 18 41.69 34.05 1.83
CA ASP A 18 41.12 33.40 0.64
C ASP A 18 42.15 32.47 -0.01
N ASP A 19 42.26 31.26 0.54
CA ASP A 19 42.93 30.12 -0.12
C ASP A 19 41.88 29.18 -0.78
N LYS A 20 40.82 29.73 -1.35
CA LYS A 20 39.94 28.94 -2.24
C LYS A 20 40.07 29.39 -3.68
N PRO A 21 40.18 28.43 -4.64
CA PRO A 21 40.21 28.77 -6.06
C PRO A 21 38.92 29.51 -6.45
N ASP A 22 39.13 30.58 -7.22
CA ASP A 22 38.03 31.44 -7.72
C ASP A 22 36.96 30.63 -8.41
N GLY A 23 35.69 30.73 -7.95
CA GLY A 23 34.54 29.96 -8.42
C GLY A 23 34.18 28.70 -7.60
N SER A 24 34.84 28.43 -6.47
CA SER A 24 34.45 27.28 -5.62
C SER A 24 33.20 27.55 -4.78
N VAL A 25 32.25 26.62 -4.81
CA VAL A 25 31.04 26.63 -3.99
C VAL A 25 31.31 25.86 -2.70
N ALA A 26 31.23 26.58 -1.56
CA ALA A 26 31.50 26.00 -0.25
C ALA A 26 30.34 25.14 0.28
N VAL A 27 30.65 24.14 1.09
CA VAL A 27 29.66 23.35 1.84
C VAL A 27 29.08 24.19 2.98
N SER A 28 27.75 24.34 2.97
CA SER A 28 27.01 25.05 4.02
C SER A 28 26.47 24.10 5.11
N ALA A 29 26.08 22.88 4.75
CA ALA A 29 25.55 21.88 5.65
C ALA A 29 25.75 20.45 5.13
N VAL A 30 25.67 19.48 6.05
CA VAL A 30 25.54 18.05 5.76
C VAL A 30 24.39 17.46 6.58
N ALA A 31 23.64 16.54 6.00
CA ALA A 31 22.63 15.74 6.69
C ALA A 31 22.97 14.25 6.54
N VAL A 32 22.59 13.46 7.55
CA VAL A 32 22.71 11.98 7.52
C VAL A 32 21.31 11.35 7.56
N SER A 33 21.12 10.29 6.82
CA SER A 33 19.89 9.52 6.82
C SER A 33 20.18 8.01 6.83
N PRO A 34 19.52 7.25 7.71
CA PRO A 34 18.64 7.66 8.82
C PRO A 34 19.44 8.35 9.96
N THR A 35 18.73 9.09 10.83
CA THR A 35 19.33 9.72 12.03
C THR A 35 19.40 8.80 13.24
N THR A 36 18.69 7.65 13.18
CA THR A 36 18.74 6.57 14.15
C THR A 36 18.68 5.23 13.43
N ALA A 37 19.38 4.22 13.96
CA ALA A 37 19.31 2.85 13.45
C ALA A 37 19.41 1.85 14.60
N THR A 38 18.69 0.73 14.50
CA THR A 38 18.84 -0.41 15.42
C THR A 38 19.23 -1.62 14.59
N ILE A 39 20.35 -2.25 14.93
CA ILE A 39 20.90 -3.41 14.21
C ILE A 39 21.38 -4.46 15.22
N LYS A 40 21.44 -5.72 14.79
CA LYS A 40 21.95 -6.82 15.63
C LYS A 40 23.46 -6.95 15.49
N VAL A 41 24.08 -7.51 16.52
CA VAL A 41 25.49 -7.90 16.45
C VAL A 41 25.74 -8.74 15.19
N GLY A 42 26.75 -8.33 14.40
CA GLY A 42 27.12 -8.96 13.12
C GLY A 42 26.35 -8.46 11.90
N GLU A 43 25.27 -7.72 12.06
CA GLU A 43 24.54 -7.09 10.93
C GLU A 43 25.16 -5.75 10.53
N SER A 44 24.78 -5.27 9.35
CA SER A 44 25.21 -3.98 8.82
C SER A 44 24.03 -3.16 8.30
N THR A 45 24.14 -1.84 8.40
CA THR A 45 23.24 -0.87 7.78
C THR A 45 24.03 0.18 7.02
N THR A 46 23.42 0.87 6.05
CA THR A 46 24.09 1.92 5.29
C THR A 46 23.45 3.27 5.61
N LEU A 47 24.28 4.22 5.97
CA LEU A 47 23.91 5.62 6.15
C LEU A 47 24.29 6.40 4.88
N SER A 48 23.44 7.34 4.49
CA SER A 48 23.72 8.26 3.40
C SER A 48 23.97 9.67 3.91
N ALA A 49 24.93 10.37 3.32
CA ALA A 49 25.18 11.79 3.59
C ALA A 49 24.66 12.64 2.43
N THR A 50 23.93 13.71 2.75
CA THR A 50 23.47 14.70 1.80
C THR A 50 24.13 16.04 2.08
N ILE A 51 24.83 16.60 1.09
CA ILE A 51 25.58 17.84 1.21
C ILE A 51 24.77 19.00 0.61
N THR A 52 24.81 20.13 1.28
CA THR A 52 24.16 21.36 0.84
C THR A 52 25.21 22.47 0.69
N PRO A 53 25.19 23.24 -0.40
CA PRO A 53 24.33 23.07 -1.58
C PRO A 53 24.77 21.88 -2.45
N SER A 54 23.86 21.39 -3.32
CA SER A 54 24.10 20.20 -4.14
C SER A 54 25.19 20.37 -5.21
N ASP A 55 25.58 21.61 -5.49
CA ASP A 55 26.65 22.00 -6.41
C ASP A 55 27.98 22.35 -5.68
N ALA A 56 28.08 22.05 -4.39
CA ALA A 56 29.34 22.24 -3.64
C ALA A 56 30.51 21.57 -4.36
N THR A 57 31.66 22.28 -4.40
CA THR A 57 32.83 21.87 -5.19
C THR A 57 33.55 20.64 -4.60
N ASP A 58 33.74 20.61 -3.28
CA ASP A 58 34.31 19.45 -2.57
C ASP A 58 33.23 18.80 -1.69
N LYS A 59 32.73 17.65 -2.12
CA LYS A 59 31.74 16.85 -1.42
C LYS A 59 32.32 15.69 -0.61
N THR A 60 33.62 15.70 -0.42
CA THR A 60 34.31 14.65 0.33
C THR A 60 33.86 14.65 1.79
N VAL A 61 33.52 13.48 2.29
CA VAL A 61 33.15 13.28 3.69
C VAL A 61 34.00 12.20 4.33
N THR A 62 34.18 12.30 5.64
CA THR A 62 34.75 11.25 6.49
C THR A 62 33.70 10.77 7.47
N TRP A 63 33.79 9.50 7.84
CA TRP A 63 32.91 8.86 8.79
C TRP A 63 33.69 8.44 10.02
N SER A 64 33.10 8.58 11.18
CA SER A 64 33.67 8.13 12.45
C SER A 64 32.60 7.57 13.37
N THR A 65 32.99 6.74 14.31
CA THR A 65 32.14 6.20 15.37
C THR A 65 32.62 6.67 16.73
N SER A 66 31.70 6.83 17.67
CA SER A 66 32.05 7.14 19.06
C SER A 66 32.59 5.94 19.82
N ASP A 67 32.30 4.71 19.37
CA ASP A 67 32.78 3.46 20.01
C ASP A 67 32.87 2.32 18.96
N GLU A 68 34.09 2.01 18.53
CA GLU A 68 34.36 0.91 17.59
C GLU A 68 34.10 -0.48 18.17
N LYS A 69 34.01 -0.60 19.50
CA LYS A 69 33.65 -1.88 20.15
C LYS A 69 32.16 -2.16 20.02
N VAL A 70 31.31 -1.14 19.83
CA VAL A 70 29.88 -1.26 19.63
C VAL A 70 29.54 -1.32 18.16
N ALA A 71 30.06 -0.40 17.36
CA ALA A 71 29.80 -0.36 15.91
C ALA A 71 30.99 0.29 15.18
N THR A 72 31.39 -0.28 14.06
CA THR A 72 32.37 0.29 13.13
C THR A 72 31.69 0.95 11.96
N VAL A 73 32.33 1.90 11.27
CA VAL A 73 31.82 2.54 10.06
C VAL A 73 32.92 2.65 9.01
N ASP A 74 32.55 2.28 7.76
CA ASP A 74 33.39 2.46 6.57
C ASP A 74 32.55 3.00 5.43
N ALA A 75 32.89 4.18 4.91
CA ALA A 75 32.18 4.85 3.81
C ALA A 75 30.64 4.89 3.98
N GLY A 76 30.16 5.08 5.22
CA GLY A 76 28.74 5.08 5.56
C GLY A 76 28.12 3.71 5.85
N LYS A 77 28.81 2.61 5.58
CA LYS A 77 28.39 1.27 5.99
C LYS A 77 28.75 1.05 7.45
N VAL A 78 27.75 0.92 8.30
CA VAL A 78 27.90 0.65 9.74
C VAL A 78 27.77 -0.85 9.97
N THR A 79 28.71 -1.44 10.71
CA THR A 79 28.68 -2.87 11.10
C THR A 79 28.63 -2.96 12.63
N ALA A 80 27.63 -3.69 13.14
CA ALA A 80 27.45 -3.93 14.57
C ALA A 80 28.48 -4.95 15.09
N VAL A 81 29.17 -4.61 16.16
CA VAL A 81 30.24 -5.42 16.78
C VAL A 81 29.77 -6.05 18.09
N ALA A 82 29.21 -5.25 18.99
CA ALA A 82 28.73 -5.69 20.30
C ALA A 82 27.54 -4.84 20.76
N GLU A 83 26.76 -5.37 21.70
CA GLU A 83 25.62 -4.68 22.29
C GLU A 83 26.04 -3.33 22.91
N GLY A 84 25.24 -2.31 22.67
CA GLY A 84 25.44 -0.96 23.14
C GLY A 84 24.85 0.10 22.23
N SER A 85 25.28 1.34 22.46
CA SER A 85 24.90 2.48 21.60
C SER A 85 26.14 3.23 21.15
N ALA A 86 26.25 3.52 19.87
CA ALA A 86 27.31 4.31 19.29
C ALA A 86 26.76 5.45 18.46
N THR A 87 27.44 6.60 18.46
CA THR A 87 27.11 7.72 17.58
C THR A 87 28.01 7.68 16.35
N ILE A 88 27.43 7.55 15.18
CA ILE A 88 28.16 7.67 13.92
C ILE A 88 28.08 9.11 13.45
N THR A 89 29.25 9.69 13.16
CA THR A 89 29.38 11.07 12.71
C THR A 89 29.93 11.12 11.28
N VAL A 90 29.26 11.85 10.42
CA VAL A 90 29.80 12.26 9.13
C VAL A 90 30.32 13.68 9.22
N THR A 91 31.51 13.93 8.67
CA THR A 91 32.16 15.25 8.66
C THR A 91 32.57 15.60 7.23
N THR A 92 32.23 16.78 6.77
CA THR A 92 32.64 17.26 5.43
C THR A 92 34.09 17.75 5.49
N LYS A 93 34.87 17.48 4.44
CA LYS A 93 36.23 17.99 4.31
C LYS A 93 36.23 19.51 4.13
N ASP A 94 35.36 20.03 3.28
CA ASP A 94 35.14 21.46 3.17
C ASP A 94 34.24 21.96 4.27
N GLY A 95 34.71 22.89 5.04
CA GLY A 95 33.99 23.60 6.10
C GLY A 95 33.69 22.80 7.37
N GLY A 96 34.14 21.54 7.52
CA GLY A 96 34.04 20.75 8.74
C GLY A 96 32.61 20.57 9.28
N LYS A 97 31.59 20.58 8.41
CA LYS A 97 30.18 20.40 8.82
C LYS A 97 29.95 18.98 9.25
N THR A 98 29.14 18.77 10.31
CA THR A 98 28.88 17.45 10.88
C THR A 98 27.38 17.14 10.93
N ALA A 99 27.06 15.84 10.83
CA ALA A 99 25.74 15.29 11.15
C ALA A 99 25.93 13.91 11.80
N THR A 100 24.97 13.49 12.63
CA THR A 100 25.09 12.28 13.44
C THR A 100 23.90 11.34 13.27
N CYS A 101 24.20 10.02 13.37
CA CYS A 101 23.22 8.96 13.50
C CYS A 101 23.49 8.20 14.80
N THR A 102 22.47 8.00 15.63
CA THR A 102 22.56 7.12 16.79
C THR A 102 22.28 5.69 16.37
N VAL A 103 23.23 4.80 16.57
CA VAL A 103 23.11 3.36 16.28
C VAL A 103 23.02 2.61 17.59
N THR A 104 21.91 1.88 17.76
CA THR A 104 21.72 0.95 18.88
C THR A 104 21.97 -0.46 18.38
N VAL A 105 22.93 -1.14 19.01
CA VAL A 105 23.24 -2.56 18.74
C VAL A 105 22.67 -3.40 19.86
N SER A 106 21.87 -4.41 19.52
CA SER A 106 21.32 -5.36 20.49
C SER A 106 21.73 -6.80 20.15
N ASN A 107 21.88 -7.62 21.17
CA ASN A 107 22.06 -9.07 21.01
C ASN A 107 20.73 -9.77 20.79
N ASP A 108 19.66 -9.16 21.31
CA ASP A 108 18.34 -9.73 21.13
C ASP A 108 17.81 -9.42 19.73
N ALA A 109 17.37 -10.47 19.05
CA ALA A 109 16.31 -10.27 18.07
C ALA A 109 15.23 -9.44 18.75
N PRO A 110 14.63 -8.41 18.13
CA PRO A 110 13.43 -7.82 18.67
C PRO A 110 12.53 -8.98 19.05
N SER A 111 12.22 -9.10 20.35
CA SER A 111 11.46 -10.24 20.85
C SER A 111 10.15 -10.23 20.08
N SER A 112 9.98 -11.17 19.15
CA SER A 112 8.74 -11.29 18.39
C SER A 112 7.65 -11.70 19.37
N LYS A 113 6.92 -10.71 19.87
CA LYS A 113 5.72 -10.98 20.66
C LYS A 113 4.58 -11.36 19.72
N GLU A 114 3.66 -12.10 20.24
CA GLU A 114 2.40 -12.32 19.57
C GLU A 114 1.49 -11.10 19.83
N VAL A 115 0.97 -10.53 18.76
CA VAL A 115 0.01 -9.41 18.78
C VAL A 115 -1.28 -9.91 18.16
N ILE A 116 -2.37 -9.82 18.89
CA ILE A 116 -3.71 -10.16 18.40
C ILE A 116 -4.51 -8.88 18.27
N LEU A 117 -4.90 -8.56 17.04
CA LEU A 117 -5.82 -7.49 16.74
C LEU A 117 -7.24 -8.04 16.81
N GLU A 118 -8.07 -7.48 17.67
CA GLU A 118 -9.48 -7.85 17.80
C GLU A 118 -10.34 -6.65 18.25
N GLY A 119 -11.60 -6.61 17.84
CA GLY A 119 -12.54 -5.58 18.23
C GLY A 119 -12.19 -4.17 17.72
N ASN A 120 -12.30 -3.17 18.59
CA ASN A 120 -12.18 -1.76 18.20
C ASN A 120 -10.80 -1.17 18.52
N ILE A 121 -10.15 -0.60 17.53
CA ILE A 121 -8.94 0.23 17.66
C ILE A 121 -9.39 1.68 17.69
N THR A 122 -9.35 2.30 18.86
CA THR A 122 -9.90 3.65 19.11
C THR A 122 -8.83 4.73 19.26
N ALA A 123 -7.57 4.36 19.18
CA ALA A 123 -6.39 5.25 19.22
C ALA A 123 -5.36 4.79 18.20
N ASP A 124 -4.40 5.65 17.90
CA ASP A 124 -3.31 5.32 16.98
C ASP A 124 -2.56 4.06 17.45
N LEU A 125 -2.35 3.15 16.51
CA LEU A 125 -1.68 1.87 16.75
C LEU A 125 -0.65 1.60 15.66
N THR A 126 0.53 1.12 16.04
CA THR A 126 1.56 0.65 15.09
C THR A 126 1.75 -0.86 15.19
N ILE A 127 1.70 -1.52 14.05
CA ILE A 127 2.02 -2.94 13.86
C ILE A 127 3.49 -3.03 13.46
N ASN A 128 4.28 -3.75 14.25
CA ASN A 128 5.70 -3.91 14.00
C ASN A 128 5.98 -5.15 13.14
N ALA A 129 6.92 -5.03 12.21
CA ALA A 129 7.30 -6.12 11.32
C ALA A 129 7.99 -7.28 12.05
N ALA A 130 8.60 -7.03 13.20
CA ALA A 130 9.24 -8.05 14.03
C ALA A 130 8.25 -8.93 14.80
N ASP A 131 7.01 -8.50 14.97
CA ASP A 131 6.01 -9.20 15.76
C ASP A 131 5.26 -10.27 14.94
N LYS A 132 4.69 -11.25 15.64
CA LYS A 132 3.74 -12.21 15.07
C LYS A 132 2.35 -11.62 15.16
N ASN A 133 1.88 -11.02 14.07
CA ASN A 133 0.64 -10.28 14.05
C ASN A 133 -0.52 -11.15 13.55
N PHE A 134 -1.58 -11.24 14.34
CA PHE A 134 -2.81 -11.95 14.02
C PHE A 134 -4.01 -11.01 14.08
N MET A 135 -5.02 -11.27 13.26
CA MET A 135 -6.35 -10.65 13.35
C MET A 135 -7.38 -11.71 13.70
N LYS A 136 -8.30 -11.38 14.61
CA LYS A 136 -9.37 -12.29 15.03
C LYS A 136 -10.73 -11.58 14.98
N GLY A 137 -11.68 -12.19 14.27
CA GLY A 137 -13.00 -11.61 14.05
C GLY A 137 -12.93 -10.24 13.35
N PHE A 138 -13.94 -9.44 13.48
CA PHE A 138 -13.95 -8.09 12.89
C PHE A 138 -13.12 -7.11 13.71
N VAL A 139 -12.13 -6.52 13.09
CA VAL A 139 -11.23 -5.50 13.66
C VAL A 139 -11.58 -4.14 13.04
N TYR A 140 -12.06 -3.22 13.85
CA TYR A 140 -12.48 -1.90 13.41
C TYR A 140 -11.47 -0.83 13.82
N VAL A 141 -10.90 -0.11 12.88
CA VAL A 141 -10.18 1.13 13.15
C VAL A 141 -11.22 2.25 13.18
N LYS A 142 -11.43 2.82 14.36
CA LYS A 142 -12.50 3.78 14.60
C LYS A 142 -12.11 5.18 14.16
N SER A 143 -13.13 5.98 13.80
CA SER A 143 -12.94 7.38 13.42
C SER A 143 -11.98 8.13 14.36
N GLY A 144 -11.03 8.84 13.80
CA GLY A 144 -9.98 9.57 14.52
C GLY A 144 -8.73 8.76 14.84
N ALA A 145 -8.75 7.43 14.71
CA ALA A 145 -7.59 6.57 14.92
C ALA A 145 -6.85 6.29 13.59
N THR A 146 -5.54 6.10 13.69
CA THR A 146 -4.67 5.68 12.58
C THR A 146 -4.01 4.34 12.91
N LEU A 147 -4.20 3.35 12.02
CA LEU A 147 -3.44 2.10 12.06
C LEU A 147 -2.23 2.23 11.12
N THR A 148 -1.04 2.23 11.69
CA THR A 148 0.22 2.24 10.94
C THR A 148 0.81 0.83 10.91
N ILE A 149 1.24 0.37 9.75
CA ILE A 149 1.81 -0.97 9.55
C ILE A 149 3.21 -0.82 8.97
N GLU A 150 4.22 -1.29 9.70
CA GLU A 150 5.61 -1.23 9.27
C GLU A 150 5.87 -2.09 8.04
N ALA A 151 6.77 -1.62 7.17
CA ALA A 151 7.23 -2.36 6.00
C ALA A 151 7.80 -3.73 6.36
N GLY A 152 7.31 -4.78 5.69
CA GLY A 152 7.69 -6.18 5.95
C GLY A 152 6.82 -6.88 7.00
N SER A 153 5.81 -6.22 7.55
CA SER A 153 4.85 -6.86 8.45
C SER A 153 4.05 -7.95 7.74
N VAL A 154 3.84 -9.07 8.44
CA VAL A 154 2.91 -10.12 8.03
C VAL A 154 1.79 -10.19 9.04
N ILE A 155 0.56 -9.96 8.58
CA ILE A 155 -0.65 -9.98 9.39
C ILE A 155 -1.48 -11.20 8.97
N LYS A 156 -1.74 -12.10 9.91
CA LYS A 156 -2.46 -13.34 9.64
C LYS A 156 -3.89 -13.27 10.12
N GLY A 157 -4.85 -13.41 9.20
CA GLY A 157 -6.26 -13.59 9.55
C GLY A 157 -6.48 -14.98 10.14
N VAL A 158 -7.00 -15.03 11.38
CA VAL A 158 -7.31 -16.30 12.04
C VAL A 158 -8.50 -16.93 11.35
N SER A 159 -8.31 -18.13 10.85
CA SER A 159 -9.34 -18.95 10.21
C SER A 159 -10.41 -19.35 11.24
N VAL A 160 -11.65 -19.40 10.81
CA VAL A 160 -12.80 -19.73 11.67
C VAL A 160 -13.60 -20.89 11.10
N SER A 161 -14.49 -21.46 11.92
CA SER A 161 -15.44 -22.45 11.48
C SER A 161 -16.60 -21.81 10.69
N PRO A 162 -17.25 -22.56 9.80
CA PRO A 162 -18.41 -22.02 9.05
C PRO A 162 -19.47 -21.41 9.99
N GLY A 163 -19.91 -20.18 9.68
CA GLY A 163 -20.89 -19.43 10.46
C GLY A 163 -20.31 -18.54 11.56
N GLU A 164 -18.99 -18.56 11.78
CA GLU A 164 -18.32 -17.62 12.67
C GLU A 164 -17.84 -16.39 11.88
N LYS A 165 -17.61 -15.27 12.60
CA LYS A 165 -17.07 -14.04 11.98
C LYS A 165 -15.61 -14.23 11.61
N ALA A 166 -15.32 -14.31 10.33
CA ALA A 166 -13.95 -14.37 9.84
C ALA A 166 -13.17 -13.09 10.16
N ALA A 167 -11.88 -13.24 10.38
CA ALA A 167 -10.98 -12.11 10.59
C ALA A 167 -11.08 -11.13 9.42
N SER A 168 -11.40 -9.87 9.68
CA SER A 168 -11.48 -8.81 8.67
C SER A 168 -11.01 -7.51 9.27
N LEU A 169 -10.28 -6.70 8.50
CA LEU A 169 -9.83 -5.38 8.93
C LEU A 169 -10.72 -4.31 8.29
N ILE A 170 -11.40 -3.55 9.11
CA ILE A 170 -12.33 -2.51 8.69
C ILE A 170 -11.80 -1.14 9.12
N ILE A 171 -11.49 -0.29 8.14
CA ILE A 171 -11.15 1.11 8.36
C ILE A 171 -12.45 1.91 8.23
N GLU A 172 -12.96 2.43 9.33
CA GLU A 172 -14.23 3.19 9.33
C GLU A 172 -14.06 4.60 8.76
N PRO A 173 -15.14 5.26 8.31
CA PRO A 173 -15.07 6.65 7.88
C PRO A 173 -14.45 7.56 8.94
N GLY A 174 -13.45 8.36 8.53
CA GLY A 174 -12.68 9.23 9.44
C GLY A 174 -11.51 8.54 10.16
N ALA A 175 -11.34 7.23 9.99
CA ALA A 175 -10.14 6.51 10.39
C ALA A 175 -9.10 6.47 9.24
N LYS A 176 -7.88 6.03 9.54
CA LYS A 176 -6.82 5.87 8.53
C LYS A 176 -6.06 4.58 8.68
N ILE A 177 -5.61 4.04 7.55
CA ILE A 177 -4.58 3.01 7.47
C ILE A 177 -3.35 3.56 6.75
N ILE A 178 -2.18 3.41 7.33
CA ILE A 178 -0.89 3.71 6.71
C ILE A 178 -0.12 2.41 6.57
N ALA A 179 -0.27 1.77 5.43
CA ALA A 179 0.41 0.52 5.08
C ALA A 179 1.37 0.80 3.91
N GLU A 180 2.56 1.29 4.22
CA GLU A 180 3.58 1.65 3.25
C GLU A 180 4.74 0.66 3.31
N GLY A 181 4.62 -0.43 2.55
CA GLY A 181 5.70 -1.37 2.33
C GLY A 181 6.73 -0.86 1.32
N THR A 182 7.69 -1.72 0.98
CA THR A 182 8.67 -1.50 -0.09
C THR A 182 8.74 -2.72 -0.99
N VAL A 183 9.42 -2.62 -2.14
CA VAL A 183 9.63 -3.75 -3.04
C VAL A 183 10.31 -4.93 -2.35
N ASP A 184 11.26 -4.66 -1.44
CA ASP A 184 12.01 -5.69 -0.71
C ASP A 184 11.33 -6.10 0.61
N LYS A 185 10.42 -5.27 1.13
CA LYS A 185 9.69 -5.47 2.39
C LYS A 185 8.20 -5.16 2.21
N PRO A 186 7.47 -5.93 1.40
CA PRO A 186 6.04 -5.73 1.24
C PRO A 186 5.32 -6.05 2.56
N ILE A 187 4.17 -5.43 2.74
CA ILE A 187 3.24 -5.76 3.82
C ILE A 187 2.32 -6.87 3.30
N VAL A 188 2.13 -7.93 4.09
CA VAL A 188 1.36 -9.10 3.68
C VAL A 188 0.22 -9.37 4.65
N PHE A 189 -1.00 -9.36 4.14
CA PHE A 189 -2.18 -9.89 4.81
C PHE A 189 -2.47 -11.28 4.24
N THR A 190 -2.57 -12.30 5.10
CA THR A 190 -2.70 -13.69 4.63
C THR A 190 -3.40 -14.58 5.67
N SER A 191 -3.67 -15.83 5.29
CA SER A 191 -4.22 -16.86 6.19
C SER A 191 -3.22 -17.24 7.30
N ASP A 192 -3.75 -17.58 8.49
CA ASP A 192 -2.98 -18.13 9.61
C ASP A 192 -2.51 -19.57 9.39
N LYS A 193 -3.10 -20.25 8.40
CA LYS A 193 -2.71 -21.63 8.05
C LYS A 193 -1.30 -21.70 7.48
N GLU A 194 -0.70 -22.86 7.62
CA GLU A 194 0.64 -23.13 7.11
C GLU A 194 0.72 -23.02 5.58
N PRO A 195 1.87 -22.59 5.02
CA PRO A 195 2.08 -22.59 3.58
C PRO A 195 1.74 -23.95 2.95
N GLY A 196 1.00 -23.93 1.83
CA GLY A 196 0.52 -25.13 1.15
C GLY A 196 -0.80 -25.71 1.71
N LYS A 197 -1.34 -25.13 2.80
CA LYS A 197 -2.65 -25.50 3.37
C LYS A 197 -3.63 -24.34 3.34
N ARG A 198 -3.22 -23.19 2.83
CA ARG A 198 -4.05 -21.99 2.69
C ARG A 198 -5.03 -22.16 1.56
N LEU A 199 -6.28 -21.74 1.78
CA LEU A 199 -7.37 -21.82 0.81
C LEU A 199 -8.01 -20.43 0.65
N THR A 200 -8.65 -20.22 -0.48
CA THR A 200 -9.49 -19.05 -0.71
C THR A 200 -10.55 -18.95 0.37
N GLY A 201 -10.83 -17.75 0.85
CA GLY A 201 -11.81 -17.54 1.92
C GLY A 201 -11.37 -17.98 3.32
N ASP A 202 -10.10 -18.22 3.57
CA ASP A 202 -9.61 -18.56 4.92
C ASP A 202 -9.86 -17.44 5.93
N TRP A 203 -9.92 -16.20 5.47
CA TRP A 203 -10.23 -15.01 6.26
C TRP A 203 -11.05 -14.02 5.41
N GLY A 204 -11.60 -12.98 6.03
CA GLY A 204 -12.48 -12.04 5.35
C GLY A 204 -11.74 -11.23 4.29
N GLY A 205 -11.22 -10.08 4.66
CA GLY A 205 -10.55 -9.17 3.73
C GLY A 205 -10.20 -7.84 4.39
N LEU A 206 -9.68 -6.92 3.56
CA LEU A 206 -9.42 -5.54 3.94
C LEU A 206 -10.52 -4.64 3.39
N ILE A 207 -11.20 -3.92 4.27
CA ILE A 207 -12.31 -3.03 3.95
C ILE A 207 -11.94 -1.61 4.36
N ILE A 208 -11.98 -0.67 3.41
CA ILE A 208 -11.71 0.75 3.67
C ILE A 208 -12.98 1.54 3.36
N CYS A 209 -13.49 2.26 4.36
CA CYS A 209 -14.68 3.08 4.26
C CYS A 209 -14.32 4.56 4.40
N GLY A 210 -14.97 5.39 3.60
CA GLY A 210 -14.85 6.85 3.65
C GLY A 210 -16.23 7.51 3.54
N ASN A 211 -16.23 8.83 3.39
CA ASN A 211 -17.44 9.65 3.26
C ASN A 211 -17.60 10.26 1.87
N ALA A 212 -16.81 9.84 0.88
CA ALA A 212 -16.95 10.35 -0.48
C ALA A 212 -18.29 9.94 -1.11
N ARG A 213 -18.70 10.63 -2.15
CA ARG A 213 -20.01 10.52 -2.78
C ARG A 213 -20.33 9.11 -3.24
N VAL A 214 -21.58 8.66 -2.94
CA VAL A 214 -22.21 7.45 -3.49
C VAL A 214 -23.57 7.82 -4.10
N ASN A 215 -24.07 7.04 -5.05
CA ASN A 215 -25.35 7.32 -5.75
C ASN A 215 -26.57 6.66 -5.08
N ARG A 216 -26.48 6.34 -3.80
CA ARG A 216 -27.57 5.74 -3.03
C ARG A 216 -28.47 6.81 -2.41
N THR A 217 -29.74 6.47 -2.19
CA THR A 217 -30.69 7.35 -1.48
C THR A 217 -30.46 7.38 0.02
N ASN A 218 -30.03 6.24 0.59
CA ASN A 218 -29.63 6.11 1.97
C ASN A 218 -28.17 5.69 2.03
N GLN A 219 -27.48 6.05 3.12
CA GLN A 219 -26.11 5.62 3.36
C GLN A 219 -26.06 4.08 3.43
N PRO A 220 -25.29 3.42 2.56
CA PRO A 220 -25.22 1.97 2.52
C PRO A 220 -24.30 1.41 3.60
N THR A 221 -24.43 0.10 3.84
CA THR A 221 -23.47 -0.69 4.60
C THR A 221 -22.65 -1.56 3.65
N ILE A 222 -21.42 -1.90 4.04
CA ILE A 222 -20.61 -2.88 3.31
C ILE A 222 -21.31 -4.24 3.33
N GLU A 223 -21.35 -4.88 2.20
CA GLU A 223 -21.74 -6.27 2.02
C GLU A 223 -20.83 -7.22 2.79
N GLY A 224 -21.28 -8.44 3.10
CA GLY A 224 -20.49 -9.40 3.85
C GLY A 224 -20.34 -9.14 5.34
N GLY A 225 -21.09 -8.20 5.92
CA GLY A 225 -21.45 -8.23 7.33
C GLY A 225 -20.82 -7.33 8.38
N PRO A 226 -19.82 -6.44 8.15
CA PRO A 226 -19.36 -5.59 9.26
C PRO A 226 -20.39 -4.51 9.69
N GLY A 227 -21.43 -4.26 8.87
CA GLY A 227 -22.48 -3.28 9.20
C GLY A 227 -22.00 -1.83 9.21
N THR A 228 -20.77 -1.55 8.76
CA THR A 228 -20.21 -0.21 8.71
C THR A 228 -20.89 0.61 7.63
N LEU A 229 -21.47 1.74 8.02
CA LEU A 229 -22.02 2.73 7.10
C LEU A 229 -20.88 3.48 6.41
N TYR A 230 -21.05 3.79 5.13
CA TYR A 230 -20.06 4.54 4.35
C TYR A 230 -20.70 5.49 3.36
N GLY A 231 -19.86 6.36 2.80
CA GLY A 231 -20.23 7.26 1.71
C GLY A 231 -21.13 8.43 2.14
N ASN A 232 -21.26 9.39 1.26
CA ASN A 232 -22.17 10.52 1.35
C ASN A 232 -23.18 10.46 0.21
N THR A 233 -24.47 10.54 0.52
CA THR A 233 -25.54 10.40 -0.47
C THR A 233 -25.97 11.72 -1.11
N THR A 234 -25.50 12.87 -0.59
CA THR A 234 -26.00 14.20 -0.99
C THR A 234 -24.93 15.20 -1.35
N SER A 235 -23.69 15.06 -0.87
CA SER A 235 -22.64 16.06 -0.99
C SER A 235 -21.35 15.47 -1.54
N ASP A 236 -20.63 16.26 -2.35
CA ASP A 236 -19.30 15.95 -2.88
C ASP A 236 -18.16 16.47 -1.98
N GLU A 237 -18.50 17.03 -0.81
CA GLU A 237 -17.57 17.67 0.12
C GLU A 237 -16.39 16.76 0.51
N PHE A 238 -16.64 15.45 0.66
CA PHE A 238 -15.64 14.49 1.09
C PHE A 238 -14.95 13.75 -0.07
N ASN A 239 -15.20 14.13 -1.33
CA ASN A 239 -14.62 13.43 -2.49
C ASN A 239 -13.09 13.50 -2.53
N ALA A 240 -12.46 14.43 -1.85
CA ALA A 240 -11.02 14.56 -1.74
C ALA A 240 -10.45 14.10 -0.38
N GLU A 241 -11.26 13.49 0.49
CA GLU A 241 -10.77 12.99 1.78
C GLU A 241 -9.77 11.84 1.62
N SER A 242 -9.00 11.56 2.68
CA SER A 242 -8.02 10.48 2.72
C SER A 242 -8.32 9.52 3.85
N SER A 243 -8.49 8.24 3.49
CA SER A 243 -8.51 7.11 4.42
C SER A 243 -7.11 6.51 4.65
N GLY A 244 -6.06 7.16 4.13
CA GLY A 244 -4.65 6.78 4.34
C GLY A 244 -3.91 6.34 3.09
N LYS A 245 -3.09 5.28 3.21
CA LYS A 245 -2.19 4.83 2.15
C LYS A 245 -2.04 3.31 2.14
N LEU A 246 -2.12 2.71 0.96
CA LEU A 246 -1.70 1.33 0.68
C LEU A 246 -0.61 1.35 -0.38
N LYS A 247 0.58 0.87 -0.07
CA LYS A 247 1.69 0.76 -1.02
C LYS A 247 2.52 -0.47 -0.76
N TYR A 248 2.82 -1.24 -1.82
CA TYR A 248 3.49 -2.54 -1.74
C TYR A 248 2.82 -3.47 -0.72
N VAL A 249 1.52 -3.69 -0.90
CA VAL A 249 0.67 -4.54 -0.05
C VAL A 249 0.23 -5.78 -0.82
N ARG A 250 0.28 -6.94 -0.18
CA ARG A 250 -0.26 -8.19 -0.69
C ARG A 250 -1.39 -8.65 0.21
N ILE A 251 -2.51 -9.03 -0.38
CA ILE A 251 -3.69 -9.59 0.27
C ILE A 251 -3.91 -10.98 -0.33
N GLU A 252 -3.86 -12.02 0.49
CA GLU A 252 -3.84 -13.40 0.02
C GLU A 252 -4.87 -14.24 0.75
N PHE A 253 -5.63 -15.08 0.02
CA PHE A 253 -6.59 -16.06 0.55
C PHE A 253 -7.75 -15.45 1.33
N ALA A 254 -8.15 -14.23 0.99
CA ALA A 254 -9.31 -13.53 1.54
C ALA A 254 -10.62 -14.01 0.87
N GLY A 255 -11.73 -13.36 1.20
CA GLY A 255 -13.01 -13.61 0.52
C GLY A 255 -13.91 -14.59 1.28
N TYR A 256 -13.92 -14.56 2.64
CA TYR A 256 -14.72 -15.49 3.42
C TYR A 256 -16.22 -15.30 3.18
N PRO A 257 -16.96 -16.37 2.80
CA PRO A 257 -18.41 -16.32 2.64
C PRO A 257 -19.10 -16.32 3.99
N LEU A 258 -19.62 -15.18 4.43
CA LEU A 258 -20.31 -15.06 5.71
C LEU A 258 -21.71 -15.71 5.65
N GLU A 259 -22.42 -15.46 4.60
CA GLU A 259 -23.73 -16.04 4.24
C GLU A 259 -23.73 -16.27 2.71
N PRO A 260 -24.62 -17.12 2.19
CA PRO A 260 -24.79 -17.22 0.74
C PRO A 260 -25.11 -15.84 0.13
N ASP A 261 -24.44 -15.47 -0.94
CA ASP A 261 -24.54 -14.19 -1.65
C ASP A 261 -24.17 -12.96 -0.77
N LYS A 262 -23.33 -13.15 0.26
CA LYS A 262 -22.77 -12.09 1.13
C LYS A 262 -21.34 -12.41 1.52
N GLU A 263 -20.51 -12.37 0.55
CA GLU A 263 -19.07 -12.57 0.69
C GLU A 263 -18.36 -11.27 1.02
N ILE A 264 -17.16 -11.37 1.56
CA ILE A 264 -16.25 -10.26 1.75
C ILE A 264 -15.19 -10.33 0.65
N ASN A 265 -14.96 -9.25 -0.07
CA ASN A 265 -13.96 -9.19 -1.12
C ASN A 265 -12.53 -9.19 -0.58
N GLY A 266 -11.55 -9.41 -1.45
CA GLY A 266 -10.13 -9.29 -1.10
C GLY A 266 -9.80 -7.89 -0.58
N LEU A 267 -10.14 -6.87 -1.36
CA LEU A 267 -9.99 -5.45 -1.00
C LEU A 267 -11.23 -4.66 -1.41
N THR A 268 -11.93 -4.13 -0.42
CA THR A 268 -13.16 -3.35 -0.62
C THR A 268 -12.95 -1.88 -0.32
N PHE A 269 -13.48 -0.99 -1.17
CA PHE A 269 -13.51 0.45 -0.98
C PHE A 269 -14.96 0.94 -0.94
N GLY A 270 -15.44 1.38 0.21
CA GLY A 270 -16.79 1.97 0.36
C GLY A 270 -16.73 3.49 0.48
N GLY A 271 -17.12 4.24 -0.55
CA GLY A 271 -17.15 5.70 -0.51
C GLY A 271 -15.80 6.36 -0.19
N VAL A 272 -14.71 5.82 -0.71
CA VAL A 272 -13.35 6.31 -0.40
C VAL A 272 -12.98 7.49 -1.30
N GLY A 273 -12.42 8.54 -0.71
CA GLY A 273 -12.04 9.77 -1.39
C GLY A 273 -10.68 9.71 -2.08
N SER A 274 -10.49 10.62 -3.07
CA SER A 274 -9.31 10.68 -3.95
C SER A 274 -8.02 11.11 -3.25
N GLY A 275 -8.07 11.55 -2.00
CA GLY A 275 -6.88 11.81 -1.18
C GLY A 275 -6.24 10.55 -0.61
N THR A 276 -6.89 9.38 -0.77
CA THR A 276 -6.33 8.08 -0.39
C THR A 276 -5.36 7.59 -1.45
N GLU A 277 -4.16 7.19 -1.05
CA GLU A 277 -3.14 6.66 -1.96
C GLU A 277 -3.19 5.14 -2.05
N VAL A 278 -3.32 4.58 -3.27
CA VAL A 278 -3.35 3.13 -3.52
C VAL A 278 -2.43 2.80 -4.68
N GLU A 279 -1.30 2.18 -4.38
CA GLU A 279 -0.29 1.81 -5.38
C GLU A 279 0.39 0.47 -5.05
N PHE A 280 0.71 -0.31 -6.08
CA PHE A 280 1.43 -1.58 -5.93
C PHE A 280 0.74 -2.51 -4.93
N VAL A 281 -0.55 -2.76 -5.16
CA VAL A 281 -1.34 -3.70 -4.36
C VAL A 281 -1.63 -4.95 -5.19
N GLN A 282 -1.44 -6.11 -4.58
CA GLN A 282 -1.75 -7.40 -5.18
C GLN A 282 -2.77 -8.14 -4.31
N VAL A 283 -3.88 -8.55 -4.92
CA VAL A 283 -4.84 -9.49 -4.33
C VAL A 283 -4.68 -10.84 -5.02
N SER A 284 -4.56 -11.91 -4.23
CA SER A 284 -4.33 -13.26 -4.73
C SER A 284 -5.24 -14.26 -4.05
N PHE A 285 -5.86 -15.11 -4.83
CA PHE A 285 -6.68 -16.21 -4.32
C PHE A 285 -7.83 -15.72 -3.44
N SER A 286 -8.49 -14.62 -3.80
CA SER A 286 -9.75 -14.21 -3.19
C SER A 286 -10.83 -15.22 -3.53
N ASN A 287 -11.74 -15.52 -2.59
CA ASN A 287 -12.87 -16.41 -2.83
C ASN A 287 -14.09 -15.69 -3.41
N ASP A 288 -14.03 -14.39 -3.41
CA ASP A 288 -14.95 -13.43 -4.00
C ASP A 288 -14.13 -12.46 -4.84
N ASP A 289 -14.64 -11.26 -5.10
CA ASP A 289 -13.92 -10.27 -5.88
C ASP A 289 -12.53 -10.01 -5.37
N SER A 290 -11.62 -9.77 -6.30
CA SER A 290 -10.27 -9.34 -5.92
C SER A 290 -10.30 -7.90 -5.41
N TYR A 291 -10.97 -7.01 -6.14
CA TYR A 291 -11.16 -5.60 -5.79
C TYR A 291 -12.58 -5.16 -6.07
N GLU A 292 -13.18 -4.46 -5.12
CA GLU A 292 -14.50 -3.88 -5.33
C GLU A 292 -14.58 -2.44 -4.82
N TRP A 293 -15.22 -1.56 -5.63
CA TRP A 293 -15.42 -0.14 -5.35
C TRP A 293 -16.91 0.21 -5.30
N PHE A 294 -17.43 0.44 -4.11
CA PHE A 294 -18.78 0.93 -3.87
C PHE A 294 -18.81 2.46 -3.80
N GLY A 295 -18.88 3.14 -4.91
CA GLY A 295 -18.86 4.59 -4.98
C GLY A 295 -17.52 5.22 -4.62
N GLY A 296 -17.53 6.53 -4.39
CA GLY A 296 -16.33 7.31 -4.08
C GLY A 296 -15.50 7.69 -5.30
N THR A 297 -14.30 8.20 -5.03
CA THR A 297 -13.44 8.85 -6.02
C THR A 297 -11.97 8.42 -5.93
N VAL A 298 -11.64 7.41 -5.10
CA VAL A 298 -10.27 6.95 -4.90
C VAL A 298 -9.63 6.55 -6.23
N ASN A 299 -8.37 6.94 -6.41
CA ASN A 299 -7.57 6.52 -7.56
C ASN A 299 -6.60 5.43 -7.15
N ALA A 300 -6.31 4.49 -8.08
CA ALA A 300 -5.32 3.46 -7.82
C ALA A 300 -4.49 3.16 -9.06
N LYS A 301 -3.29 2.65 -8.85
CA LYS A 301 -2.42 2.20 -9.94
C LYS A 301 -1.50 1.06 -9.52
N HIS A 302 -1.04 0.29 -10.52
CA HIS A 302 -0.20 -0.88 -10.32
C HIS A 302 -0.90 -1.93 -9.44
N LEU A 303 -2.12 -2.33 -9.82
CA LEU A 303 -2.89 -3.37 -9.16
C LEU A 303 -2.74 -4.70 -9.87
N ILE A 304 -2.68 -5.79 -9.08
CA ILE A 304 -2.66 -7.16 -9.60
C ILE A 304 -3.80 -7.94 -8.96
N ALA A 305 -4.69 -8.48 -9.78
CA ALA A 305 -5.66 -9.51 -9.41
C ALA A 305 -5.13 -10.87 -9.90
N TYR A 306 -4.88 -11.79 -8.98
CA TYR A 306 -4.26 -13.07 -9.30
C TYR A 306 -5.10 -14.24 -8.82
N LYS A 307 -5.75 -14.92 -9.76
CA LYS A 307 -6.53 -16.15 -9.52
C LYS A 307 -7.62 -15.99 -8.46
N GLY A 308 -8.38 -14.89 -8.55
CA GLY A 308 -9.63 -14.71 -7.79
C GLY A 308 -10.73 -15.66 -8.27
N TRP A 309 -11.73 -15.90 -7.43
CA TRP A 309 -12.85 -16.75 -7.77
C TRP A 309 -13.92 -16.01 -8.54
N ASP A 310 -14.33 -14.83 -8.08
CA ASP A 310 -15.33 -14.02 -8.77
C ASP A 310 -14.65 -12.92 -9.62
N ASP A 311 -15.09 -11.70 -9.61
CA ASP A 311 -14.60 -10.67 -10.49
C ASP A 311 -13.23 -10.13 -10.07
N ASP A 312 -12.43 -9.66 -11.03
CA ASP A 312 -11.12 -9.10 -10.70
C ASP A 312 -11.21 -7.65 -10.28
N PHE A 313 -12.10 -6.87 -10.95
CA PHE A 313 -12.29 -5.44 -10.70
C PHE A 313 -13.78 -5.11 -10.82
N ASP A 314 -14.48 -5.01 -9.70
CA ASP A 314 -15.89 -4.64 -9.67
C ASP A 314 -16.09 -3.18 -9.24
N THR A 315 -17.02 -2.48 -9.89
CA THR A 315 -17.32 -1.07 -9.62
C THR A 315 -18.81 -0.83 -9.59
N ASP A 316 -19.31 -0.23 -8.50
CA ASP A 316 -20.72 0.03 -8.27
C ASP A 316 -20.96 1.38 -7.57
N PHE A 317 -22.20 1.71 -7.33
CA PHE A 317 -22.72 2.81 -6.50
C PHE A 317 -22.15 4.19 -6.80
N GLY A 318 -21.88 4.47 -8.09
CA GLY A 318 -21.44 5.79 -8.54
C GLY A 318 -19.95 6.03 -8.37
N TYR A 319 -19.13 4.98 -8.42
CA TYR A 319 -17.67 5.11 -8.41
C TYR A 319 -17.16 5.87 -9.63
N THR A 320 -16.27 6.87 -9.41
CA THR A 320 -15.74 7.75 -10.46
C THR A 320 -14.22 7.88 -10.46
N GLY A 321 -13.51 7.00 -9.77
CA GLY A 321 -12.04 7.01 -9.68
C GLY A 321 -11.33 6.66 -11.00
N LYS A 322 -10.01 6.81 -10.99
CA LYS A 322 -9.12 6.52 -12.12
C LYS A 322 -8.17 5.39 -11.74
N LEU A 323 -8.14 4.35 -12.55
CA LEU A 323 -7.40 3.13 -12.32
C LEU A 323 -6.44 2.90 -13.49
N GLN A 324 -5.14 2.71 -13.19
CA GLN A 324 -4.11 2.61 -14.23
C GLN A 324 -3.06 1.54 -13.92
N PHE A 325 -2.58 0.87 -14.97
CA PHE A 325 -1.60 -0.21 -14.88
C PHE A 325 -2.11 -1.39 -14.05
N LEU A 326 -3.18 -2.00 -14.50
CA LEU A 326 -3.80 -3.16 -13.86
C LEU A 326 -3.45 -4.44 -14.59
N LEU A 327 -3.19 -5.49 -13.83
CA LEU A 327 -2.97 -6.83 -14.35
C LEU A 327 -3.96 -7.81 -13.71
N SER A 328 -4.73 -8.50 -14.52
CA SER A 328 -5.53 -9.66 -14.12
C SER A 328 -4.95 -10.93 -14.72
N VAL A 329 -4.81 -11.97 -13.91
CA VAL A 329 -4.38 -13.29 -14.36
C VAL A 329 -5.36 -14.33 -13.81
N ARG A 330 -6.20 -14.87 -14.69
CA ARG A 330 -7.21 -15.87 -14.34
C ARG A 330 -6.63 -17.28 -14.35
N ASP A 331 -7.24 -18.17 -13.58
CA ASP A 331 -6.94 -19.61 -13.63
C ASP A 331 -8.07 -20.37 -14.33
N LYS A 332 -7.74 -21.32 -15.21
CA LYS A 332 -8.71 -22.09 -15.97
C LYS A 332 -9.65 -22.97 -15.14
N ASN A 333 -9.31 -23.22 -13.89
CA ASN A 333 -10.04 -24.10 -12.99
C ASN A 333 -10.79 -23.33 -11.90
N ILE A 334 -10.80 -22.00 -11.96
CA ILE A 334 -11.34 -21.15 -10.89
C ILE A 334 -12.38 -20.20 -11.48
N ALA A 335 -13.63 -20.34 -11.04
CA ALA A 335 -14.69 -19.38 -11.27
C ALA A 335 -15.81 -19.59 -10.24
N ASP A 336 -16.50 -18.52 -9.87
CA ASP A 336 -17.62 -18.60 -8.93
C ASP A 336 -18.88 -19.19 -9.57
N THR A 337 -19.87 -19.58 -8.75
CA THR A 337 -21.17 -20.09 -9.19
C THR A 337 -22.00 -19.06 -9.92
N SER A 338 -21.83 -17.79 -9.58
CA SER A 338 -22.47 -16.64 -10.23
C SER A 338 -21.91 -16.35 -11.63
N ASP A 339 -20.86 -17.07 -12.05
CA ASP A 339 -19.95 -16.79 -13.16
C ASP A 339 -19.00 -15.62 -12.84
N SER A 340 -17.83 -15.58 -13.44
CA SER A 340 -16.77 -14.63 -13.09
C SER A 340 -16.38 -13.80 -14.29
N ASN A 341 -15.95 -12.55 -14.05
CA ASN A 341 -15.51 -11.64 -15.08
C ASN A 341 -14.12 -11.04 -14.78
N GLY A 342 -13.53 -10.38 -15.76
CA GLY A 342 -12.37 -9.53 -15.53
C GLY A 342 -12.77 -8.19 -14.90
N PHE A 343 -13.89 -7.66 -15.39
CA PHE A 343 -14.56 -6.48 -14.85
C PHE A 343 -16.04 -6.76 -14.72
N GLU A 344 -16.62 -6.42 -13.59
CA GLU A 344 -18.05 -6.17 -13.49
C GLU A 344 -18.25 -4.67 -13.19
N SER A 345 -19.35 -4.10 -13.74
CA SER A 345 -19.66 -2.69 -13.46
C SER A 345 -21.14 -2.44 -13.54
N ASP A 346 -21.69 -1.93 -12.46
CA ASP A 346 -23.09 -1.53 -12.31
C ASP A 346 -23.19 -0.05 -11.92
N ASN A 347 -24.29 0.61 -12.27
CA ASN A 347 -24.58 1.90 -11.65
C ASN A 347 -25.11 1.72 -10.22
N ASP A 348 -26.00 0.77 -10.08
CA ASP A 348 -26.54 0.23 -8.84
C ASP A 348 -27.33 -1.04 -9.14
N GLY A 349 -27.71 -1.81 -8.11
CA GLY A 349 -28.44 -3.08 -8.25
C GLY A 349 -29.78 -2.97 -9.02
N ASP A 350 -30.39 -1.79 -9.06
CA ASP A 350 -31.66 -1.53 -9.75
C ASP A 350 -31.47 -1.03 -11.19
N GLY A 351 -30.25 -0.72 -11.61
CA GLY A 351 -29.95 -0.11 -12.91
C GLY A 351 -30.55 1.29 -13.06
N SER A 352 -30.64 2.01 -11.96
CA SER A 352 -31.22 3.34 -11.94
C SER A 352 -30.36 4.38 -12.69
N SER A 353 -30.88 5.60 -12.82
CA SER A 353 -30.13 6.77 -13.28
C SER A 353 -29.65 7.66 -12.14
N ASN A 354 -29.52 7.10 -10.93
CA ASN A 354 -29.00 7.82 -9.79
C ASN A 354 -27.57 8.34 -10.07
N THR A 355 -27.28 9.51 -9.54
CA THR A 355 -26.01 10.20 -9.76
C THR A 355 -25.20 10.35 -8.47
N PRO A 356 -23.87 10.34 -8.57
CA PRO A 356 -23.07 10.19 -9.81
C PRO A 356 -23.30 8.84 -10.49
N LEU A 357 -23.24 8.79 -11.81
CA LEU A 357 -23.20 7.49 -12.48
C LEU A 357 -21.87 6.79 -12.18
N THR A 358 -21.88 5.49 -12.08
CA THR A 358 -20.65 4.69 -12.05
C THR A 358 -19.91 4.90 -13.36
N LYS A 359 -18.81 5.65 -13.30
CA LYS A 359 -18.05 6.11 -14.45
C LYS A 359 -16.55 6.11 -14.20
N PRO A 360 -15.97 4.99 -13.76
CA PRO A 360 -14.52 4.91 -13.59
C PRO A 360 -13.80 5.05 -14.93
N VAL A 361 -12.51 5.39 -14.83
CA VAL A 361 -11.60 5.42 -15.97
C VAL A 361 -10.50 4.38 -15.74
N PHE A 362 -10.49 3.35 -16.57
CA PHE A 362 -9.43 2.35 -16.62
C PHE A 362 -8.45 2.65 -17.74
N SER A 363 -7.16 2.51 -17.50
CA SER A 363 -6.13 2.70 -18.51
C SER A 363 -4.96 1.73 -18.33
N ASN A 364 -4.42 1.21 -19.43
CA ASN A 364 -3.28 0.29 -19.40
C ASN A 364 -3.60 -0.98 -18.58
N VAL A 365 -4.72 -1.61 -18.85
CA VAL A 365 -5.12 -2.87 -18.25
C VAL A 365 -4.69 -4.02 -19.13
N THR A 366 -4.10 -5.04 -18.53
CA THR A 366 -3.86 -6.34 -19.16
C THR A 366 -4.65 -7.41 -18.42
N LEU A 367 -5.58 -8.06 -19.11
CA LEU A 367 -6.32 -9.20 -18.58
C LEU A 367 -5.90 -10.44 -19.34
N ILE A 368 -5.36 -11.41 -18.62
CA ILE A 368 -5.00 -12.73 -19.13
C ILE A 368 -6.09 -13.70 -18.71
N GLY A 369 -6.93 -14.07 -19.68
CA GLY A 369 -8.06 -14.98 -19.48
C GLY A 369 -7.62 -16.40 -19.14
N PRO A 370 -8.56 -17.28 -18.79
CA PRO A 370 -8.27 -18.62 -18.27
C PRO A 370 -7.66 -19.59 -19.30
N PHE A 371 -7.73 -19.26 -20.59
CA PHE A 371 -7.27 -20.13 -21.68
C PHE A 371 -5.97 -19.67 -22.34
N TYR A 372 -5.18 -18.87 -21.68
CA TYR A 372 -3.94 -18.35 -22.24
C TYR A 372 -3.05 -19.47 -22.83
N GLY A 373 -2.59 -19.25 -24.05
CA GLY A 373 -1.67 -20.13 -24.76
C GLY A 373 -2.28 -21.29 -25.57
N LYS A 374 -3.62 -21.47 -25.61
CA LYS A 374 -4.27 -22.55 -26.41
C LYS A 374 -5.66 -22.25 -26.95
N VAL A 375 -6.05 -20.99 -27.02
CA VAL A 375 -7.42 -20.62 -27.46
C VAL A 375 -7.69 -20.99 -28.92
N SER A 376 -6.66 -20.94 -29.77
CA SER A 376 -6.80 -21.28 -31.20
C SER A 376 -7.24 -22.72 -31.49
N ASP A 377 -7.02 -23.63 -30.52
CA ASP A 377 -7.31 -25.04 -30.69
C ASP A 377 -8.67 -25.44 -30.06
N LYS A 378 -9.39 -24.49 -29.48
CA LYS A 378 -10.67 -24.71 -28.81
C LYS A 378 -11.86 -24.30 -29.68
N THR A 379 -12.89 -25.11 -29.70
CA THR A 379 -14.18 -24.71 -30.25
C THR A 379 -14.87 -23.69 -29.35
N GLN A 380 -15.82 -22.92 -29.90
CA GLN A 380 -16.62 -22.00 -29.09
C GLN A 380 -17.30 -22.71 -27.91
N ALA A 381 -17.82 -23.92 -28.12
CA ALA A 381 -18.44 -24.71 -27.05
C ALA A 381 -17.47 -25.14 -25.95
N GLU A 382 -16.21 -25.41 -26.28
CA GLU A 382 -15.18 -25.73 -25.30
C GLU A 382 -14.71 -24.49 -24.53
N VAL A 383 -14.74 -23.32 -25.12
CA VAL A 383 -14.45 -22.05 -24.46
C VAL A 383 -15.59 -21.65 -23.52
N GLU A 384 -16.82 -21.86 -23.94
CA GLU A 384 -18.02 -21.63 -23.12
C GLU A 384 -18.27 -22.71 -22.07
N ALA A 385 -17.69 -23.91 -22.25
CA ALA A 385 -17.75 -24.95 -21.25
C ALA A 385 -16.80 -24.59 -20.08
N LYS A 386 -17.32 -24.65 -18.92
CA LYS A 386 -16.70 -24.49 -17.59
C LYS A 386 -15.22 -24.20 -17.51
N THR A 387 -14.89 -23.15 -16.86
CA THR A 387 -13.56 -22.82 -16.39
C THR A 387 -13.27 -23.39 -15.00
N ALA A 388 -14.29 -23.69 -14.22
CA ALA A 388 -14.15 -24.20 -12.87
C ALA A 388 -14.02 -25.73 -12.83
N ASP A 389 -13.03 -26.21 -12.14
CA ASP A 389 -12.81 -27.62 -11.84
C ASP A 389 -12.75 -27.82 -10.31
N ALA A 390 -13.16 -29.00 -9.88
CA ALA A 390 -13.44 -29.38 -8.52
C ALA A 390 -12.21 -29.44 -7.56
N ALA A 391 -11.02 -29.08 -7.97
CA ALA A 391 -9.80 -29.28 -7.16
C ALA A 391 -9.82 -28.56 -5.80
N ASN A 392 -10.65 -27.50 -5.64
CA ASN A 392 -10.79 -26.75 -4.38
C ASN A 392 -12.25 -26.41 -4.07
N GLY A 393 -13.19 -27.30 -4.41
CA GLY A 393 -14.60 -27.00 -4.22
C GLY A 393 -15.15 -26.15 -5.34
N ALA A 394 -14.94 -26.60 -6.59
CA ALA A 394 -15.50 -25.94 -7.77
C ALA A 394 -16.96 -25.63 -7.57
N LYS A 395 -17.26 -24.39 -7.62
CA LYS A 395 -18.63 -23.88 -7.45
C LYS A 395 -19.47 -24.11 -8.72
N GLY A 396 -18.89 -24.60 -9.80
CA GLY A 396 -19.59 -24.95 -11.04
C GLY A 396 -19.86 -23.80 -11.99
N GLY A 397 -19.34 -22.62 -11.71
CA GLY A 397 -19.38 -21.45 -12.58
C GLY A 397 -18.39 -21.48 -13.72
N LYS A 398 -18.34 -20.43 -14.52
CA LYS A 398 -17.43 -20.24 -15.64
C LYS A 398 -16.90 -18.80 -15.66
N PHE A 399 -15.73 -18.61 -16.24
CA PHE A 399 -15.31 -17.27 -16.64
C PHE A 399 -16.17 -16.82 -17.82
N GLN A 400 -16.96 -15.78 -17.62
CA GLN A 400 -18.01 -15.36 -18.56
C GLN A 400 -17.46 -14.38 -19.59
N ALA A 401 -16.80 -13.31 -19.14
CA ALA A 401 -16.35 -12.24 -20.00
C ALA A 401 -15.14 -11.48 -19.45
N ALA A 402 -14.39 -10.85 -20.35
CA ALA A 402 -13.39 -9.88 -19.92
C ALA A 402 -14.03 -8.65 -19.28
N MET A 403 -15.24 -8.28 -19.71
CA MET A 403 -15.99 -7.12 -19.19
C MET A 403 -17.47 -7.43 -19.20
N HIS A 404 -18.14 -7.31 -18.07
CA HIS A 404 -19.57 -7.43 -17.87
C HIS A 404 -20.13 -6.07 -17.42
N LEU A 405 -20.59 -5.29 -18.39
CA LEU A 405 -21.12 -3.94 -18.17
C LEU A 405 -22.63 -4.00 -18.17
N ARG A 406 -23.25 -3.64 -17.06
CA ARG A 406 -24.69 -3.76 -16.88
C ARG A 406 -25.27 -2.57 -16.10
N ARG A 407 -26.59 -2.59 -15.93
CA ARG A 407 -27.32 -1.72 -15.02
C ARG A 407 -26.94 -0.23 -15.08
N ASN A 408 -26.83 0.29 -16.32
CA ASN A 408 -26.62 1.72 -16.58
C ASN A 408 -25.24 2.30 -16.18
N THR A 409 -24.20 1.44 -16.07
CA THR A 409 -22.83 1.91 -15.92
C THR A 409 -22.32 2.72 -17.11
N SER A 410 -21.29 3.54 -16.93
CA SER A 410 -20.72 4.44 -17.95
C SER A 410 -19.19 4.46 -17.98
N LEU A 411 -18.54 3.37 -17.61
CA LEU A 411 -17.09 3.30 -17.49
C LEU A 411 -16.36 3.57 -18.83
N ASN A 412 -15.09 3.96 -18.72
CA ASN A 412 -14.21 4.21 -19.86
C ASN A 412 -12.94 3.35 -19.73
N VAL A 413 -12.52 2.76 -20.86
CA VAL A 413 -11.31 1.93 -20.90
C VAL A 413 -10.40 2.41 -22.03
N TYR A 414 -9.10 2.60 -21.72
CA TYR A 414 -8.09 3.06 -22.66
C TYR A 414 -6.86 2.16 -22.65
N ASN A 415 -6.18 2.03 -23.81
CA ASN A 415 -4.87 1.37 -23.95
C ASN A 415 -4.80 -0.01 -23.26
N SER A 416 -5.84 -0.83 -23.38
CA SER A 416 -5.98 -2.08 -22.64
C SER A 416 -6.01 -3.29 -23.56
N VAL A 417 -5.57 -4.44 -23.06
CA VAL A 417 -5.51 -5.71 -23.77
C VAL A 417 -6.22 -6.79 -22.94
N PHE A 418 -7.15 -7.49 -23.59
CA PHE A 418 -7.89 -8.60 -23.02
C PHE A 418 -7.66 -9.84 -23.90
N THR A 419 -7.19 -10.95 -23.29
CA THR A 419 -6.82 -12.19 -24.01
C THR A 419 -7.59 -13.38 -23.46
#